data_8ef94e69f19cfd1ff281edda095b07a7
#
_entry.id   8ef94e69f19cfd1ff281edda095b07a7
#
_cell.length_a   1.000
_cell.length_b   1.000
_cell.length_c   1.000
_cell.angle_alpha   90.00
_cell.angle_beta   90.00
_cell.angle_gamma   90.00
#
_symmetry.space_group_name_H-M   'P 1'
#
loop_
_entity.id
_entity.type
_entity.pdbx_description
1 polymer ?
#
loop_
_entity_poly.entity_id
_entity_poly.type
_entity_poly.pdbx_seq_one_letter_code
_entity_poly.pdbx_strand_id
1 'polypeptide(L)'
;MLDAERRKCRFLEEWAPPNARVVWGRAEEQERDGYGVAVAKALAPPPIAAEWCLPLVREGGAVVLWVGPTADAAHVARVAEQIAAELAEQPPGFLVLRKTAPTPPGFPRRMGLARKRPIE
;
A
#
# COMPACT_ATOMS: atom_id res chain seq x y z
N MET A 1 -5.60 -0.90 11.11
CA MET A 1 -5.92 0.26 10.26
C MET A 1 -4.91 1.36 10.50
N LEU A 2 -4.32 1.87 9.44
CA LEU A 2 -3.26 2.88 9.51
C LEU A 2 -3.70 4.17 8.84
N ASP A 3 -3.52 5.31 9.51
CA ASP A 3 -3.77 6.63 8.93
C ASP A 3 -2.79 7.66 9.50
N ALA A 4 -2.32 8.58 8.68
CA ALA A 4 -1.40 9.63 9.08
C ALA A 4 -2.10 10.79 9.78
N GLU A 5 -3.42 10.91 9.64
CA GLU A 5 -4.20 11.98 10.21
C GLU A 5 -4.79 11.58 11.57
N ARG A 6 -4.34 12.24 12.64
CA ARG A 6 -4.77 11.92 14.01
C ARG A 6 -6.28 12.01 14.21
N ARG A 7 -6.93 12.97 13.57
CA ARG A 7 -8.38 13.15 13.67
C ARG A 7 -9.14 11.94 13.11
N LYS A 8 -8.69 11.40 11.98
CA LYS A 8 -9.27 10.19 11.40
C LYS A 8 -9.03 8.98 12.28
N CYS A 9 -7.85 8.87 12.88
CA CYS A 9 -7.55 7.78 13.81
C CYS A 9 -8.49 7.78 15.01
N ARG A 10 -8.79 8.94 15.58
CA ARG A 10 -9.74 9.05 16.69
C ARG A 10 -11.14 8.57 16.31
N PHE A 11 -11.59 8.93 15.11
CA PHE A 11 -12.85 8.44 14.57
C PHE A 11 -12.83 6.92 14.38
N LEU A 12 -11.76 6.40 13.78
CA LEU A 12 -11.62 4.96 13.55
C LEU A 12 -11.57 4.17 14.86
N GLU A 13 -10.91 4.67 15.89
CA GLU A 13 -10.86 4.04 17.21
C GLU A 13 -12.25 3.86 17.82
N GLU A 14 -13.12 4.85 17.64
CA GLU A 14 -14.49 4.82 18.14
C GLU A 14 -15.34 3.74 17.47
N TRP A 15 -15.10 3.50 16.17
CA TRP A 15 -15.93 2.60 15.36
C TRP A 15 -15.25 1.28 14.97
N ALA A 16 -13.98 1.10 15.35
CA ALA A 16 -13.23 -0.10 14.97
C ALA A 16 -13.82 -1.36 15.64
N PRO A 17 -13.91 -2.49 14.92
CA PRO A 17 -14.32 -3.74 15.53
C PRO A 17 -13.25 -4.24 16.53
N PRO A 18 -13.64 -5.14 17.47
CA PRO A 18 -12.72 -5.60 18.53
C PRO A 18 -11.42 -6.24 18.02
N ASN A 19 -11.43 -6.82 16.82
CA ASN A 19 -10.26 -7.45 16.22
C ASN A 19 -9.41 -6.51 15.38
N ALA A 20 -9.72 -5.21 15.34
CA ALA A 20 -8.97 -4.22 14.59
C ALA A 20 -8.26 -3.26 15.54
N ARG A 21 -7.03 -2.90 15.14
CA ARG A 21 -6.23 -1.90 15.84
C ARG A 21 -6.01 -0.70 14.91
N VAL A 22 -6.13 0.50 15.46
CA VAL A 22 -5.86 1.73 14.73
C VAL A 22 -4.46 2.21 15.07
N VAL A 23 -3.68 2.54 14.04
CA VAL A 23 -2.33 3.07 14.19
C VAL A 23 -2.28 4.47 13.58
N TRP A 24 -1.86 5.45 14.38
CA TRP A 24 -1.59 6.79 13.89
C TRP A 24 -0.15 6.86 13.43
N GLY A 25 0.03 6.94 12.12
CA GLY A 25 1.36 6.97 11.55
C GLY A 25 1.31 6.96 10.03
N ARG A 26 2.49 6.99 9.44
CA ARG A 26 2.65 6.94 7.99
C ARG A 26 3.13 5.56 7.56
N ALA A 27 2.72 5.15 6.37
CA ALA A 27 3.10 3.85 5.82
C ALA A 27 4.62 3.69 5.73
N GLU A 28 5.33 4.74 5.33
CA GLU A 28 6.78 4.73 5.18
C GLU A 28 7.54 4.53 6.49
N GLU A 29 6.86 4.69 7.63
CA GLU A 29 7.46 4.57 8.96
C GLU A 29 7.18 3.22 9.63
N GLN A 30 6.40 2.35 9.00
CA GLN A 30 6.03 1.07 9.56
C GLN A 30 7.08 -0.01 9.27
N GLU A 31 7.00 -1.11 10.00
CA GLU A 31 7.90 -2.25 9.83
C GLU A 31 7.73 -2.87 8.42
N ARG A 32 8.86 -3.17 7.77
CA ARG A 32 8.85 -3.83 6.47
C ARG A 32 8.46 -5.29 6.58
N ASP A 33 7.76 -5.78 5.56
CA ASP A 33 7.45 -7.20 5.38
C ASP A 33 6.73 -7.84 6.57
N GLY A 34 5.94 -7.03 7.31
CA GLY A 34 5.29 -7.47 8.55
C GLY A 34 3.87 -7.99 8.37
N TYR A 35 3.23 -7.77 7.23
CA TYR A 35 1.82 -8.10 7.03
C TYR A 35 1.62 -9.09 5.87
N GLY A 36 0.56 -9.90 5.99
CA GLY A 36 0.19 -10.82 4.92
C GLY A 36 -0.56 -10.14 3.78
N VAL A 37 -1.40 -9.16 4.10
CA VAL A 37 -2.19 -8.42 3.12
C VAL A 37 -2.27 -6.97 3.54
N ALA A 38 -2.14 -6.06 2.59
CA ALA A 38 -2.45 -4.65 2.76
C ALA A 38 -3.54 -4.26 1.77
N VAL A 39 -4.52 -3.50 2.24
CA VAL A 39 -5.61 -3.00 1.40
C VAL A 39 -5.65 -1.49 1.47
N ALA A 40 -5.93 -0.83 0.35
CA ALA A 40 -6.05 0.61 0.30
C ALA A 40 -7.21 1.04 -0.59
N LYS A 41 -8.03 1.96 -0.07
CA LYS A 41 -9.12 2.57 -0.80
C LYS A 41 -8.96 4.09 -0.74
N ALA A 42 -8.86 4.72 -1.90
CA ALA A 42 -8.76 6.18 -2.00
C ALA A 42 -7.62 6.80 -1.16
N LEU A 43 -6.57 6.03 -0.92
CA LEU A 43 -5.40 6.49 -0.14
C LEU A 43 -4.60 7.53 -0.91
N ALA A 44 -4.36 7.27 -2.19
CA ALA A 44 -3.58 8.10 -3.10
C ALA A 44 -3.80 7.58 -4.52
N PRO A 45 -3.27 8.25 -5.56
CA PRO A 45 -3.23 7.64 -6.89
C PRO A 45 -2.61 6.24 -6.84
N PRO A 46 -3.13 5.25 -7.59
CA PRO A 46 -2.73 3.86 -7.47
C PRO A 46 -1.22 3.58 -7.48
N PRO A 47 -0.39 4.20 -8.33
CA PRO A 47 1.06 3.98 -8.28
C PRO A 47 1.69 4.39 -6.96
N ILE A 48 1.23 5.48 -6.36
CA ILE A 48 1.72 5.96 -5.06
C ILE A 48 1.24 5.04 -3.95
N ALA A 49 -0.03 4.63 -3.98
CA ALA A 49 -0.58 3.69 -3.01
C ALA A 49 0.17 2.36 -3.05
N ALA A 50 0.52 1.87 -4.24
CA ALA A 50 1.32 0.67 -4.41
C ALA A 50 2.70 0.81 -3.76
N GLU A 51 3.36 1.95 -3.98
CA GLU A 51 4.67 2.20 -3.36
C GLU A 51 4.60 2.23 -1.84
N TRP A 52 3.53 2.75 -1.26
CA TRP A 52 3.35 2.79 0.19
C TRP A 52 2.98 1.44 0.79
N CYS A 53 2.18 0.64 0.09
CA CYS A 53 1.66 -0.61 0.64
C CYS A 53 2.60 -1.80 0.46
N LEU A 54 3.31 -1.89 -0.65
CA LEU A 54 4.15 -3.05 -0.95
C LEU A 54 5.25 -3.31 0.09
N PRO A 55 5.95 -2.29 0.62
CA PRO A 55 6.95 -2.55 1.64
C PRO A 55 6.39 -3.10 2.96
N LEU A 56 5.09 -2.96 3.20
CA LEU A 56 4.45 -3.48 4.41
C LEU A 56 4.20 -4.99 4.35
N VAL A 57 4.16 -5.55 3.15
CA VAL A 57 3.71 -6.92 2.91
C VAL A 57 4.90 -7.86 2.76
N ARG A 58 4.82 -9.02 3.42
CA ARG A 58 5.85 -10.05 3.34
C ARG A 58 5.81 -10.79 2.01
N GLU A 59 6.89 -11.50 1.70
CA GLU A 59 6.94 -12.41 0.55
C GLU A 59 5.76 -13.39 0.61
N GLY A 60 5.10 -13.58 -0.53
CA GLY A 60 3.90 -14.42 -0.63
C GLY A 60 2.61 -13.71 -0.27
N GLY A 61 2.70 -12.51 0.29
CA GLY A 61 1.53 -11.70 0.60
C GLY A 61 1.01 -10.90 -0.60
N ALA A 62 0.00 -10.09 -0.36
CA ALA A 62 -0.67 -9.34 -1.42
C ALA A 62 -1.04 -7.92 -0.99
N VAL A 63 -1.10 -7.03 -1.99
CA VAL A 63 -1.69 -5.70 -1.85
C VAL A 63 -2.93 -5.64 -2.72
N VAL A 64 -4.04 -5.18 -2.15
CA VAL A 64 -5.30 -5.00 -2.88
C VAL A 64 -5.63 -3.51 -2.91
N LEU A 65 -5.68 -2.94 -4.11
CA LEU A 65 -6.00 -1.54 -4.33
C LEU A 65 -7.39 -1.41 -4.94
N TRP A 66 -8.26 -0.60 -4.33
CA TRP A 66 -9.47 -0.14 -5.00
C TRP A 66 -9.07 0.91 -6.03
N VAL A 67 -9.52 0.76 -7.26
CA VAL A 67 -9.16 1.66 -8.35
C VAL A 67 -10.38 2.08 -9.15
N GLY A 68 -10.31 3.28 -9.72
CA GLY A 68 -11.32 3.76 -10.65
C GLY A 68 -11.08 3.26 -12.07
N PRO A 69 -12.03 3.54 -13.01
CA PRO A 69 -11.94 3.04 -14.38
C PRO A 69 -10.80 3.63 -15.19
N THR A 70 -10.20 4.74 -14.74
CA THR A 70 -9.09 5.40 -15.41
C THR A 70 -7.72 5.02 -14.86
N ALA A 71 -7.64 4.05 -13.94
CA ALA A 71 -6.39 3.62 -13.36
C ALA A 71 -5.45 3.03 -14.41
N ASP A 72 -4.18 3.43 -14.38
CA ASP A 72 -3.15 2.91 -15.27
C ASP A 72 -2.49 1.67 -14.64
N ALA A 73 -3.02 0.50 -14.96
CA ALA A 73 -2.51 -0.77 -14.43
C ALA A 73 -1.06 -1.04 -14.85
N ALA A 74 -0.66 -0.63 -16.04
CA ALA A 74 0.72 -0.80 -16.50
C ALA A 74 1.71 0.01 -15.66
N HIS A 75 1.33 1.22 -15.28
CA HIS A 75 2.15 2.05 -14.38
C HIS A 75 2.28 1.39 -13.00
N VAL A 76 1.18 0.90 -12.45
CA VAL A 76 1.19 0.18 -11.16
C VAL A 76 2.09 -1.05 -11.24
N ALA A 77 2.02 -1.80 -12.35
CA ALA A 77 2.88 -2.97 -12.55
C ALA A 77 4.38 -2.61 -12.57
N ARG A 78 4.74 -1.49 -13.20
CA ARG A 78 6.14 -1.02 -13.20
C ARG A 78 6.62 -0.66 -11.80
N VAL A 79 5.78 0.00 -11.02
CA VAL A 79 6.10 0.30 -9.60
C VAL A 79 6.28 -0.99 -8.82
N ALA A 80 5.37 -1.95 -9.00
CA ALA A 80 5.43 -3.23 -8.29
C ALA A 80 6.73 -3.98 -8.58
N GLU A 81 7.18 -4.01 -9.82
CA GLU A 81 8.43 -4.68 -10.19
C GLU A 81 9.64 -4.13 -9.43
N GLN A 82 9.66 -2.84 -9.14
CA GLN A 82 10.75 -2.23 -8.37
C GLN A 82 10.71 -2.58 -6.89
N ILE A 83 9.60 -3.11 -6.40
CA ILE A 83 9.41 -3.44 -4.98
C ILE A 83 9.17 -4.95 -4.80
N ALA A 84 9.77 -5.75 -5.67
CA ALA A 84 9.71 -7.21 -5.62
C ALA A 84 8.27 -7.74 -5.64
N ALA A 85 7.45 -7.22 -6.53
CA ALA A 85 6.06 -7.63 -6.66
C ALA A 85 5.62 -7.64 -8.14
N GLU A 86 4.49 -8.25 -8.40
CA GLU A 86 3.90 -8.32 -9.73
C GLU A 86 2.40 -8.04 -9.66
N LEU A 87 1.85 -7.53 -10.75
CA LEU A 87 0.39 -7.42 -10.91
C LEU A 87 -0.16 -8.80 -11.20
N ALA A 88 -0.88 -9.37 -10.23
CA ALA A 88 -1.37 -10.74 -10.31
C ALA A 88 -2.78 -10.83 -10.87
N GLU A 89 -3.68 -9.94 -10.47
CA GLU A 89 -5.08 -9.99 -10.87
C GLU A 89 -5.65 -8.58 -11.04
N GLN A 90 -6.65 -8.45 -11.92
CA GLN A 90 -7.32 -7.18 -12.18
C GLN A 90 -8.85 -7.38 -12.22
N PRO A 91 -9.48 -7.82 -11.10
CA PRO A 91 -10.93 -7.87 -11.08
C PRO A 91 -11.53 -6.46 -11.20
N PRO A 92 -12.79 -6.33 -11.68
CA PRO A 92 -13.39 -5.01 -11.83
C PRO A 92 -13.30 -4.17 -10.56
N GLY A 93 -12.73 -2.97 -10.67
CA GLY A 93 -12.58 -2.05 -9.54
C GLY A 93 -11.37 -2.32 -8.63
N PHE A 94 -10.52 -3.30 -8.96
CA PHE A 94 -9.39 -3.67 -8.11
C PHE A 94 -8.13 -3.97 -8.91
N LEU A 95 -6.98 -3.75 -8.27
CA LEU A 95 -5.70 -4.30 -8.70
C LEU A 95 -5.13 -5.12 -7.54
N VAL A 96 -4.69 -6.34 -7.82
CA VAL A 96 -4.07 -7.23 -6.84
C VAL A 96 -2.60 -7.40 -7.19
N LEU A 97 -1.73 -7.00 -6.28
CA LEU A 97 -0.29 -7.12 -6.42
C LEU A 97 0.20 -8.23 -5.49
N ARG A 98 1.03 -9.13 -5.99
CA ARG A 98 1.61 -10.22 -5.19
C ARG A 98 3.07 -9.96 -4.94
N LYS A 99 3.45 -10.03 -3.66
CA LYS A 99 4.84 -9.87 -3.25
C LYS A 99 5.62 -11.15 -3.53
N THR A 100 6.64 -11.07 -4.36
CA THR A 100 7.39 -12.26 -4.83
C THR A 100 8.73 -12.46 -4.13
N ALA A 101 9.19 -11.46 -3.38
CA ALA A 101 10.43 -11.51 -2.62
C ALA A 101 10.39 -10.49 -1.48
N PRO A 102 11.32 -10.51 -0.53
CA PRO A 102 11.41 -9.46 0.49
C PRO A 102 11.60 -8.09 -0.13
N THR A 103 11.19 -7.06 0.60
CA THR A 103 11.33 -5.66 0.15
C THR A 103 12.81 -5.35 -0.12
N PRO A 104 13.14 -4.86 -1.35
CA PRO A 104 14.53 -4.53 -1.69
C PRO A 104 15.07 -3.38 -0.84
N PRO A 105 16.41 -3.27 -0.75
CA PRO A 105 17.03 -2.09 -0.13
C PRO A 105 16.57 -0.80 -0.80
N GLY A 106 16.40 0.26 0.00
CA GLY A 106 15.93 1.55 -0.50
C GLY A 106 14.43 1.76 -0.38
N PHE A 107 13.67 0.73 -0.01
CA PHE A 107 12.25 0.85 0.25
C PHE A 107 11.92 0.46 1.71
N PRO A 108 10.94 1.12 2.34
CA PRO A 108 10.25 2.30 1.81
C PRO A 108 11.20 3.49 1.64
N ARG A 109 10.95 4.30 0.62
CA ARG A 109 11.69 5.55 0.46
C ARG A 109 11.31 6.49 1.59
N ARG A 110 12.13 7.54 1.83
CA ARG A 110 11.89 8.49 2.91
C ARG A 110 10.48 9.09 2.84
N MET A 111 9.96 9.51 3.98
CA MET A 111 8.64 10.10 4.13
C MET A 111 8.36 11.21 3.10
N GLY A 112 7.22 11.11 2.44
CA GLY A 112 6.77 12.10 1.47
C GLY A 112 7.35 11.96 0.06
N LEU A 113 8.39 11.15 -0.14
CA LEU A 113 9.06 11.06 -1.44
C LEU A 113 8.17 10.41 -2.51
N ALA A 114 7.38 9.41 -2.16
CA ALA A 114 6.48 8.76 -3.10
C ALA A 114 5.51 9.74 -3.76
N ARG A 115 4.95 10.65 -2.98
CA ARG A 115 4.04 11.68 -3.50
C ARG A 115 4.78 12.79 -4.23
N LYS A 116 5.93 13.19 -3.74
CA LYS A 116 6.73 14.28 -4.31
C LYS A 116 7.42 13.87 -5.61
N ARG A 117 7.92 12.64 -5.68
CA ARG A 117 8.61 12.08 -6.85
C ARG A 117 8.14 10.64 -7.08
N PRO A 118 6.92 10.45 -7.62
CA PRO A 118 6.41 9.11 -7.88
C PRO A 118 7.32 8.33 -8.84
N ILE A 119 7.36 7.03 -8.68
CA ILE A 119 8.03 6.12 -9.61
C ILE A 119 7.24 6.13 -10.92
N GLU A 120 7.93 6.34 -12.02
CA GLU A 120 7.31 6.38 -13.36
C GLU A 120 7.15 5.01 -14.00
#